data_aa6a8343b3240f528bce95485df4a5ae
#
_entry.id   aa6a8343b3240f528bce95485df4a5ae
#
_cell.length_a   1.000
_cell.length_b   1.000
_cell.length_c   1.000
_cell.angle_alpha   90.00
_cell.angle_beta   90.00
_cell.angle_gamma   90.00
#
_symmetry.space_group_name_H-M   'P 1'
#
loop_
_entity.id
_entity.type
_entity.pdbx_description
1 polymer ?
#
loop_
_entity_poly.entity_id
_entity_poly.type
_entity_poly.pdbx_seq_one_letter_code
_entity_poly.pdbx_strand_id
1 'polypeptide(L)'
;MVVYLGYTVRTWRLAAPLGQRGWRLGWKLGLRGLAFGLLLVALLGPAYGVTQQPVRTAGKDVWLLVDLSRSMDAPDVAPTRLQKAQAELGLLINRFQADRIGLIVFSSEAYVQCPLTYDQSALQLFISTLQTNLVPTSSTNLAAPLELALTRLRATPQAIGVPPRAAVLVLVSDGEDFGENLEPAVRVLTRSGTRLFAMGVGTLEGARLPRANGRYLHDSRGREVVSRLVPVSLRRLAEQTSGQYFELNDRRNDFPLLVNALNRVEGQAEQIRTVSVADNRYRYPLVLALVLLALDVLLTVRVIRP
;
A
#
# COMPACT_ATOMS: atom_id res chain seq x y z
N MET A 1 -19.19 44.76 4.08
CA MET A 1 -18.49 45.82 4.81
C MET A 1 -18.95 47.22 4.38
N VAL A 2 -19.00 47.58 3.11
CA VAL A 2 -19.43 48.90 2.59
C VAL A 2 -20.87 49.26 3.00
N VAL A 3 -21.84 48.33 2.89
CA VAL A 3 -23.24 48.54 3.27
C VAL A 3 -23.39 48.77 4.78
N TYR A 4 -22.59 48.09 5.59
CA TYR A 4 -22.59 48.27 7.04
C TYR A 4 -21.98 49.61 7.46
N LEU A 5 -20.94 50.07 6.77
CA LEU A 5 -20.35 51.41 6.97
C LEU A 5 -21.37 52.50 6.61
N GLY A 6 -22.09 52.33 5.52
CA GLY A 6 -23.18 53.24 5.12
C GLY A 6 -24.33 53.30 6.15
N TYR A 7 -24.73 52.17 6.71
CA TYR A 7 -25.72 52.07 7.76
C TYR A 7 -25.27 52.79 9.05
N THR A 8 -24.02 52.60 9.46
CA THR A 8 -23.45 53.19 10.67
C THR A 8 -23.29 54.70 10.54
N VAL A 9 -22.87 55.22 9.37
CA VAL A 9 -22.81 56.64 9.09
C VAL A 9 -24.22 57.29 9.12
N ARG A 10 -25.20 56.59 8.55
CA ARG A 10 -26.60 57.03 8.57
C ARG A 10 -27.18 57.05 9.99
N THR A 11 -26.94 56.04 10.82
CA THR A 11 -27.38 55.99 12.22
C THR A 11 -26.66 57.03 13.08
N TRP A 12 -25.38 57.32 12.81
CA TRP A 12 -24.65 58.40 13.50
C TRP A 12 -25.23 59.78 13.19
N ARG A 13 -25.56 60.04 11.92
CA ARG A 13 -26.23 61.34 11.52
C ARG A 13 -27.62 61.47 12.12
N LEU A 14 -28.35 60.40 12.35
CA LEU A 14 -29.69 60.41 12.95
C LEU A 14 -29.67 60.47 14.50
N ALA A 15 -28.59 60.00 15.12
CA ALA A 15 -28.42 59.99 16.57
C ALA A 15 -27.89 61.37 17.13
N ALA A 16 -27.25 62.17 16.30
CA ALA A 16 -26.69 63.46 16.69
C ALA A 16 -27.74 64.45 17.33
N PRO A 17 -28.98 64.53 16.82
CA PRO A 17 -29.99 65.41 17.42
C PRO A 17 -30.64 64.84 18.69
N LEU A 18 -30.43 63.57 19.06
CA LEU A 18 -31.09 62.90 20.18
C LEU A 18 -30.24 62.89 21.48
N GLY A 19 -29.14 63.67 21.54
CA GLY A 19 -28.33 63.86 22.76
C GLY A 19 -27.62 62.54 23.25
N GLN A 20 -27.62 61.46 22.48
CA GLN A 20 -26.94 60.23 22.85
C GLN A 20 -25.42 60.38 22.63
N ARG A 21 -24.62 60.08 23.67
CA ARG A 21 -23.16 60.11 23.64
C ARG A 21 -22.58 59.24 22.50
N GLY A 22 -22.09 59.85 21.42
CA GLY A 22 -21.44 59.21 20.26
C GLY A 22 -20.29 58.29 20.62
N TRP A 23 -19.73 58.36 21.81
CA TRP A 23 -18.72 57.49 22.38
C TRP A 23 -19.15 56.01 22.37
N ARG A 24 -20.42 55.71 22.72
CA ARG A 24 -20.90 54.30 22.75
C ARG A 24 -20.98 53.66 21.37
N LEU A 25 -21.26 54.45 20.34
CA LEU A 25 -21.31 53.98 18.96
C LEU A 25 -19.89 53.67 18.43
N GLY A 26 -18.91 54.51 18.79
CA GLY A 26 -17.51 54.33 18.43
C GLY A 26 -16.92 53.04 18.99
N TRP A 27 -17.19 52.73 20.27
CA TRP A 27 -16.75 51.49 20.90
C TRP A 27 -17.35 50.24 20.24
N LYS A 28 -18.62 50.22 19.86
CA LYS A 28 -19.28 49.09 19.15
C LYS A 28 -18.69 48.88 17.76
N LEU A 29 -18.42 49.95 17.04
CA LEU A 29 -17.77 49.87 15.73
C LEU A 29 -16.36 49.30 15.85
N GLY A 30 -15.59 49.76 16.83
CA GLY A 30 -14.26 49.22 17.12
C GLY A 30 -14.29 47.72 17.47
N LEU A 31 -15.23 47.31 18.36
CA LEU A 31 -15.37 45.93 18.80
C LEU A 31 -15.74 44.98 17.63
N ARG A 32 -16.69 45.40 16.79
CA ARG A 32 -17.09 44.64 15.60
C ARG A 32 -15.99 44.57 14.54
N GLY A 33 -15.32 45.74 14.29
CA GLY A 33 -14.19 45.78 13.36
C GLY A 33 -13.08 44.84 13.78
N LEU A 34 -12.75 44.80 15.08
CA LEU A 34 -11.77 43.90 15.64
C LEU A 34 -12.21 42.41 15.51
N ALA A 35 -13.48 42.10 15.84
CA ALA A 35 -14.01 40.76 15.70
C ALA A 35 -13.98 40.26 14.23
N PHE A 36 -14.37 41.10 13.28
CA PHE A 36 -14.29 40.77 11.85
C PHE A 36 -12.83 40.63 11.37
N GLY A 37 -11.92 41.47 11.84
CA GLY A 37 -10.49 41.35 11.55
C GLY A 37 -9.94 40.03 12.04
N LEU A 38 -10.29 39.60 13.27
CA LEU A 38 -9.88 38.30 13.82
C LEU A 38 -10.52 37.14 13.07
N LEU A 39 -11.75 37.24 12.59
CA LEU A 39 -12.37 36.23 11.73
C LEU A 39 -11.64 36.10 10.40
N LEU A 40 -11.22 37.19 9.77
CA LEU A 40 -10.39 37.15 8.57
C LEU A 40 -9.05 36.50 8.83
N VAL A 41 -8.40 36.83 9.96
CA VAL A 41 -7.14 36.16 10.35
C VAL A 41 -7.36 34.68 10.59
N ALA A 42 -8.47 34.28 11.22
CA ALA A 42 -8.81 32.85 11.41
C ALA A 42 -9.04 32.13 10.07
N LEU A 43 -9.68 32.81 9.10
CA LEU A 43 -9.93 32.25 7.76
C LEU A 43 -8.65 32.08 6.95
N LEU A 44 -7.66 32.96 7.13
CA LEU A 44 -6.33 32.82 6.52
C LEU A 44 -5.55 31.61 7.05
N GLY A 45 -6.01 30.97 8.13
CA GLY A 45 -5.43 29.75 8.67
C GLY A 45 -3.98 29.93 9.11
N PRO A 46 -3.65 30.82 10.05
CA PRO A 46 -2.27 31.06 10.44
C PRO A 46 -1.63 29.78 11.00
N ALA A 47 -0.65 29.27 10.28
CA ALA A 47 0.10 28.07 10.65
C ALA A 47 1.39 28.47 11.34
N TYR A 48 1.39 28.44 12.68
CA TYR A 48 2.57 28.69 13.51
C TYR A 48 2.93 27.46 14.31
N GLY A 49 4.22 27.11 14.29
CA GLY A 49 4.76 25.96 14.99
C GLY A 49 4.85 24.73 14.10
N VAL A 50 5.79 23.89 14.44
CA VAL A 50 6.10 22.64 13.76
C VAL A 50 5.74 21.53 14.74
N THR A 51 4.60 20.89 14.53
CA THR A 51 4.27 19.67 15.27
C THR A 51 4.94 18.48 14.59
N GLN A 52 5.86 17.87 15.28
CA GLN A 52 6.51 16.65 14.82
C GLN A 52 5.54 15.50 15.01
N GLN A 53 4.85 15.09 13.96
CA GLN A 53 4.05 13.87 14.00
C GLN A 53 4.92 12.69 13.58
N PRO A 54 5.03 11.64 14.43
CA PRO A 54 5.72 10.43 14.04
C PRO A 54 4.88 9.72 12.96
N VAL A 55 5.30 9.84 11.71
CA VAL A 55 4.73 9.04 10.63
C VAL A 55 5.47 7.71 10.63
N ARG A 56 4.82 6.68 11.12
CA ARG A 56 5.29 5.29 10.99
C ARG A 56 5.12 4.88 9.53
N THR A 57 6.16 5.07 8.73
CA THR A 57 6.23 4.53 7.36
C THR A 57 7.09 3.27 7.34
N ALA A 58 6.68 2.25 8.05
CA ALA A 58 7.34 0.95 8.06
C ALA A 58 6.58 -0.08 7.23
N GLY A 59 6.20 0.28 6.01
CA GLY A 59 5.71 -0.71 5.06
C GLY A 59 6.85 -1.26 4.21
N LYS A 60 6.75 -2.51 3.77
CA LYS A 60 7.66 -3.18 2.84
C LYS A 60 7.04 -3.27 1.45
N ASP A 61 7.86 -3.57 0.47
CA ASP A 61 7.45 -3.88 -0.89
C ASP A 61 7.52 -5.38 -1.08
N VAL A 62 6.39 -6.01 -1.36
CA VAL A 62 6.28 -7.46 -1.55
C VAL A 62 5.96 -7.74 -3.01
N TRP A 63 6.85 -8.44 -3.70
CA TRP A 63 6.56 -8.97 -5.03
C TRP A 63 6.16 -10.42 -4.97
N LEU A 64 4.96 -10.73 -5.41
CA LEU A 64 4.46 -12.09 -5.61
C LEU A 64 4.88 -12.55 -7.01
N LEU A 65 5.64 -13.64 -7.09
CA LEU A 65 6.12 -14.25 -8.33
C LEU A 65 5.36 -15.58 -8.48
N VAL A 66 4.35 -15.61 -9.35
CA VAL A 66 3.45 -16.77 -9.47
C VAL A 66 3.70 -17.49 -10.77
N ASP A 67 4.02 -18.76 -10.65
CA ASP A 67 4.21 -19.69 -11.77
C ASP A 67 2.86 -19.99 -12.42
N LEU A 68 2.77 -19.77 -13.72
CA LEU A 68 1.61 -20.09 -14.56
C LEU A 68 1.96 -21.18 -15.60
N SER A 69 3.03 -21.93 -15.40
CA SER A 69 3.34 -23.08 -16.23
C SER A 69 2.24 -24.15 -16.14
N ARG A 70 2.18 -25.02 -17.14
CA ARG A 70 1.15 -26.07 -17.19
C ARG A 70 1.20 -27.04 -16.03
N SER A 71 2.35 -27.20 -15.39
CA SER A 71 2.49 -28.04 -14.20
C SER A 71 1.63 -27.56 -13.03
N MET A 72 1.27 -26.25 -13.00
CA MET A 72 0.39 -25.69 -11.99
C MET A 72 -1.10 -26.06 -12.17
N ASP A 73 -1.48 -26.70 -13.28
CA ASP A 73 -2.80 -27.33 -13.47
C ASP A 73 -2.86 -28.75 -12.89
N ALA A 74 -1.77 -29.27 -12.34
CA ALA A 74 -1.73 -30.62 -11.77
C ALA A 74 -2.74 -30.76 -10.60
N PRO A 75 -3.49 -31.88 -10.55
CA PRO A 75 -4.53 -32.11 -9.56
C PRO A 75 -4.05 -32.87 -8.32
N ASP A 76 -2.73 -32.91 -8.06
CA ASP A 76 -2.16 -33.54 -6.86
C ASP A 76 -2.36 -32.69 -5.60
N VAL A 77 -2.80 -31.47 -5.78
CA VAL A 77 -3.29 -30.56 -4.72
C VAL A 77 -4.68 -30.07 -5.14
N ALA A 78 -5.66 -30.25 -4.29
CA ALA A 78 -7.05 -29.96 -4.63
C ALA A 78 -7.36 -28.45 -4.55
N PRO A 79 -8.09 -27.87 -5.53
CA PRO A 79 -8.59 -28.45 -6.79
C PRO A 79 -7.49 -28.60 -7.87
N THR A 80 -6.56 -27.63 -7.95
CA THR A 80 -5.29 -27.65 -8.69
C THR A 80 -4.24 -26.86 -7.89
N ARG A 81 -2.95 -27.06 -8.22
CA ARG A 81 -1.86 -26.31 -7.56
C ARG A 81 -2.08 -24.79 -7.66
N LEU A 82 -2.44 -24.30 -8.85
CA LEU A 82 -2.69 -22.86 -9.07
C LEU A 82 -3.87 -22.35 -8.24
N GLN A 83 -5.01 -23.06 -8.27
CA GLN A 83 -6.20 -22.64 -7.53
C GLN A 83 -5.96 -22.65 -6.02
N LYS A 84 -5.22 -23.61 -5.50
CA LYS A 84 -4.81 -23.64 -4.10
C LYS A 84 -3.92 -22.45 -3.76
N ALA A 85 -2.93 -22.15 -4.61
CA ALA A 85 -2.06 -20.99 -4.43
C ALA A 85 -2.85 -19.68 -4.48
N GLN A 86 -3.80 -19.52 -5.41
CA GLN A 86 -4.68 -18.34 -5.50
C GLN A 86 -5.46 -18.10 -4.21
N ALA A 87 -6.05 -19.16 -3.65
CA ALA A 87 -6.82 -19.07 -2.40
C ALA A 87 -5.93 -18.56 -1.23
N GLU A 88 -4.74 -19.13 -1.08
CA GLU A 88 -3.81 -18.73 -0.02
C GLU A 88 -3.24 -17.33 -0.24
N LEU A 89 -2.88 -16.95 -1.48
CA LEU A 89 -2.42 -15.62 -1.81
C LEU A 89 -3.50 -14.55 -1.56
N GLY A 90 -4.78 -14.86 -1.83
CA GLY A 90 -5.89 -13.99 -1.49
C GLY A 90 -5.99 -13.72 0.02
N LEU A 91 -5.71 -14.72 0.86
CA LEU A 91 -5.64 -14.55 2.32
C LEU A 91 -4.42 -13.72 2.75
N LEU A 92 -3.27 -13.87 2.05
CA LEU A 92 -2.06 -13.09 2.31
C LEU A 92 -2.30 -11.61 2.13
N ILE A 93 -2.88 -11.22 1.00
CA ILE A 93 -3.11 -9.81 0.66
C ILE A 93 -3.88 -9.10 1.77
N ASN A 94 -4.94 -9.72 2.29
CA ASN A 94 -5.76 -9.13 3.34
C ASN A 94 -5.00 -8.88 4.67
N ARG A 95 -3.86 -9.52 4.88
CA ARG A 95 -3.05 -9.36 6.10
C ARG A 95 -2.02 -8.25 6.02
N PHE A 96 -1.64 -7.82 4.81
CA PHE A 96 -0.56 -6.85 4.58
C PHE A 96 -1.07 -5.50 4.07
N GLN A 97 -1.97 -4.85 4.84
CA GLN A 97 -2.63 -3.58 4.46
C GLN A 97 -1.70 -2.37 4.40
N ALA A 98 -0.62 -2.37 5.16
CA ALA A 98 0.35 -1.28 5.20
C ALA A 98 1.46 -1.42 4.14
N ASP A 99 1.54 -2.57 3.48
CA ASP A 99 2.57 -2.92 2.52
C ASP A 99 2.11 -2.67 1.09
N ARG A 100 3.04 -2.37 0.19
CA ARG A 100 2.75 -2.40 -1.26
C ARG A 100 3.00 -3.80 -1.76
N ILE A 101 2.05 -4.33 -2.49
CA ILE A 101 2.16 -5.66 -3.07
C ILE A 101 2.08 -5.53 -4.59
N GLY A 102 2.98 -6.18 -5.30
CA GLY A 102 2.97 -6.30 -6.76
C GLY A 102 2.88 -7.77 -7.17
N LEU A 103 2.42 -8.02 -8.39
CA LEU A 103 2.24 -9.35 -8.95
C LEU A 103 2.99 -9.48 -10.26
N ILE A 104 3.91 -10.44 -10.29
CA ILE A 104 4.60 -10.92 -11.48
C ILE A 104 4.11 -12.33 -11.73
N VAL A 105 3.73 -12.61 -12.96
CA VAL A 105 3.39 -13.96 -13.42
C VAL A 105 4.47 -14.45 -14.39
N PHE A 106 4.74 -15.73 -14.39
CA PHE A 106 5.79 -16.26 -15.23
C PHE A 106 5.53 -17.71 -15.67
N SER A 107 6.22 -18.10 -16.73
CA SER A 107 6.44 -19.45 -17.20
C SER A 107 7.84 -19.49 -17.84
N SER A 108 7.97 -19.52 -19.17
CA SER A 108 9.26 -19.33 -19.87
C SER A 108 9.75 -17.88 -19.81
N GLU A 109 8.83 -16.92 -19.75
CA GLU A 109 9.06 -15.49 -19.61
C GLU A 109 8.26 -14.95 -18.43
N ALA A 110 8.59 -13.72 -17.96
CA ALA A 110 7.94 -13.09 -16.84
C ALA A 110 7.29 -11.75 -17.23
N TYR A 111 6.11 -11.48 -16.67
CA TYR A 111 5.32 -10.29 -16.94
C TYR A 111 4.80 -9.67 -15.64
N VAL A 112 4.80 -8.33 -15.57
CA VAL A 112 4.15 -7.63 -14.47
C VAL A 112 2.65 -7.61 -14.71
N GLN A 113 1.91 -8.36 -13.95
CA GLN A 113 0.45 -8.41 -13.98
C GLN A 113 -0.16 -7.26 -13.19
N CYS A 114 0.44 -6.91 -12.05
CA CYS A 114 0.06 -5.77 -11.24
C CYS A 114 1.31 -5.09 -10.68
N PRO A 115 1.49 -3.77 -10.88
CA PRO A 115 2.59 -3.03 -10.26
C PRO A 115 2.41 -2.96 -8.74
N LEU A 116 3.45 -2.51 -8.02
CA LEU A 116 3.35 -2.29 -6.57
C LEU A 116 2.23 -1.32 -6.23
N THR A 117 1.22 -1.80 -5.52
CA THR A 117 0.02 -1.04 -5.15
C THR A 117 -0.37 -1.28 -3.69
N TYR A 118 -1.11 -0.34 -3.11
CA TYR A 118 -1.86 -0.50 -1.86
C TYR A 118 -3.30 -0.97 -2.10
N ASP A 119 -3.75 -1.00 -3.36
CA ASP A 119 -5.10 -1.44 -3.71
C ASP A 119 -5.19 -2.97 -3.69
N GLN A 120 -5.58 -3.47 -2.53
CA GLN A 120 -5.74 -4.90 -2.30
C GLN A 120 -6.89 -5.49 -3.11
N SER A 121 -7.94 -4.71 -3.37
CA SER A 121 -9.10 -5.17 -4.13
C SER A 121 -8.73 -5.43 -5.59
N ALA A 122 -7.96 -4.50 -6.19
CA ALA A 122 -7.43 -4.69 -7.54
C ALA A 122 -6.50 -5.92 -7.61
N LEU A 123 -5.59 -6.06 -6.63
CA LEU A 123 -4.66 -7.18 -6.59
C LEU A 123 -5.39 -8.53 -6.41
N GLN A 124 -6.42 -8.57 -5.57
CA GLN A 124 -7.24 -9.75 -5.36
C GLN A 124 -7.98 -10.16 -6.64
N LEU A 125 -8.49 -9.18 -7.40
CA LEU A 125 -9.10 -9.43 -8.70
C LEU A 125 -8.07 -10.06 -9.67
N PHE A 126 -6.87 -9.50 -9.78
CA PHE A 126 -5.83 -10.07 -10.63
C PHE A 126 -5.49 -11.51 -10.22
N ILE A 127 -5.31 -11.79 -8.93
CA ILE A 127 -5.01 -13.15 -8.45
C ILE A 127 -6.16 -14.11 -8.76
N SER A 128 -7.41 -13.72 -8.56
CA SER A 128 -8.57 -14.59 -8.83
C SER A 128 -8.74 -14.95 -10.30
N THR A 129 -8.19 -14.14 -11.21
CA THR A 129 -8.27 -14.35 -12.65
C THR A 129 -7.06 -15.05 -13.26
N LEU A 130 -6.06 -15.45 -12.46
CA LEU A 130 -4.88 -16.16 -12.97
C LEU A 130 -5.27 -17.49 -13.58
N GLN A 131 -4.68 -17.78 -14.73
CA GLN A 131 -4.84 -19.03 -15.46
C GLN A 131 -3.52 -19.38 -16.15
N THR A 132 -3.23 -20.65 -16.30
CA THR A 132 -1.97 -21.13 -16.94
C THR A 132 -1.85 -20.77 -18.42
N ASN A 133 -2.94 -20.36 -19.07
CA ASN A 133 -2.96 -19.92 -20.47
C ASN A 133 -2.68 -18.41 -20.65
N LEU A 134 -2.51 -17.64 -19.58
CA LEU A 134 -2.21 -16.20 -19.67
C LEU A 134 -0.79 -15.91 -20.15
N VAL A 135 0.12 -16.87 -20.02
CA VAL A 135 1.53 -16.73 -20.40
C VAL A 135 1.88 -17.83 -21.41
N PRO A 136 2.71 -17.53 -22.43
CA PRO A 136 3.20 -18.59 -23.33
C PRO A 136 3.90 -19.71 -22.54
N THR A 137 3.40 -20.94 -22.66
CA THR A 137 3.80 -22.07 -21.83
C THR A 137 4.66 -23.06 -22.59
N SER A 138 5.89 -22.71 -22.93
CA SER A 138 6.85 -23.67 -23.52
C SER A 138 7.65 -24.44 -22.47
N SER A 139 8.04 -23.79 -21.37
CA SER A 139 8.84 -24.33 -20.28
C SER A 139 8.74 -23.39 -19.07
N THR A 140 9.32 -23.79 -17.94
CA THR A 140 9.44 -22.91 -16.74
C THR A 140 10.86 -22.39 -16.64
N ASN A 141 11.01 -21.10 -16.37
CA ASN A 141 12.29 -20.43 -16.15
C ASN A 141 12.20 -19.59 -14.87
N LEU A 142 12.85 -20.03 -13.80
CA LEU A 142 12.85 -19.34 -12.51
C LEU A 142 13.72 -18.07 -12.49
N ALA A 143 14.66 -17.91 -13.42
CA ALA A 143 15.48 -16.72 -13.50
C ALA A 143 14.67 -15.49 -13.97
N ALA A 144 13.77 -15.67 -14.95
CA ALA A 144 13.02 -14.58 -15.57
C ALA A 144 12.23 -13.71 -14.55
N PRO A 145 11.42 -14.27 -13.62
CA PRO A 145 10.72 -13.47 -12.63
C PRO A 145 11.64 -12.78 -11.64
N LEU A 146 12.81 -13.36 -11.31
CA LEU A 146 13.79 -12.74 -10.41
C LEU A 146 14.45 -11.53 -11.05
N GLU A 147 14.86 -11.63 -12.31
CA GLU A 147 15.46 -10.53 -13.07
C GLU A 147 14.46 -9.38 -13.26
N LEU A 148 13.22 -9.71 -13.60
CA LEU A 148 12.16 -8.71 -13.74
C LEU A 148 11.88 -8.01 -12.42
N ALA A 149 11.74 -8.75 -11.32
CA ALA A 149 11.52 -8.19 -9.98
C ALA A 149 12.67 -7.26 -9.56
N LEU A 150 13.94 -7.67 -9.77
CA LEU A 150 15.11 -6.84 -9.50
C LEU A 150 15.12 -5.56 -10.32
N THR A 151 14.75 -5.63 -11.59
CA THR A 151 14.63 -4.46 -12.47
C THR A 151 13.57 -3.50 -11.97
N ARG A 152 12.42 -4.02 -11.53
CA ARG A 152 11.33 -3.20 -10.96
C ARG A 152 11.69 -2.58 -9.63
N LEU A 153 12.40 -3.30 -8.77
CA LEU A 153 12.88 -2.76 -7.48
C LEU A 153 13.86 -1.61 -7.68
N ARG A 154 14.78 -1.72 -8.66
CA ARG A 154 15.74 -0.65 -9.00
C ARG A 154 15.07 0.56 -9.64
N ALA A 155 14.02 0.34 -10.44
CA ALA A 155 13.28 1.39 -11.11
C ALA A 155 12.28 2.12 -10.20
N THR A 156 12.05 1.63 -8.98
CA THR A 156 11.14 2.26 -8.03
C THR A 156 11.75 3.58 -7.54
N PRO A 157 11.10 4.75 -7.80
CA PRO A 157 11.63 6.03 -7.37
C PRO A 157 11.74 6.08 -5.84
N GLN A 158 12.92 6.41 -5.36
CA GLN A 158 13.14 6.69 -3.95
C GLN A 158 13.02 8.20 -3.73
N ALA A 159 12.11 8.61 -2.86
CA ALA A 159 12.00 10.01 -2.51
C ALA A 159 13.30 10.46 -1.80
N ILE A 160 13.83 11.62 -2.19
CA ILE A 160 15.06 12.18 -1.61
C ILE A 160 14.92 12.25 -0.09
N GLY A 161 15.86 11.64 0.62
CA GLY A 161 15.87 11.63 2.08
C GLY A 161 14.87 10.65 2.73
N VAL A 162 14.21 9.75 1.99
CA VAL A 162 13.43 8.62 2.53
C VAL A 162 14.28 7.36 2.44
N PRO A 163 14.49 6.61 3.55
CA PRO A 163 15.21 5.35 3.49
C PRO A 163 14.47 4.38 2.54
N PRO A 164 15.21 3.54 1.82
CA PRO A 164 14.61 2.55 0.94
C PRO A 164 13.70 1.62 1.75
N ARG A 165 12.54 1.26 1.18
CA ARG A 165 11.66 0.27 1.77
C ARG A 165 12.30 -1.11 1.69
N ALA A 166 12.09 -1.93 2.71
CA ALA A 166 12.51 -3.32 2.62
C ALA A 166 11.75 -4.00 1.47
N ALA A 167 12.46 -4.72 0.65
CA ALA A 167 11.90 -5.46 -0.47
C ALA A 167 11.97 -6.97 -0.20
N VAL A 168 10.88 -7.65 -0.52
CA VAL A 168 10.73 -9.09 -0.32
C VAL A 168 10.12 -9.72 -1.57
N LEU A 169 10.63 -10.87 -1.97
CA LEU A 169 10.06 -11.68 -3.03
C LEU A 169 9.39 -12.93 -2.44
N VAL A 170 8.22 -13.27 -2.92
CA VAL A 170 7.50 -14.51 -2.61
C VAL A 170 7.32 -15.27 -3.91
N LEU A 171 8.09 -16.34 -4.09
CA LEU A 171 8.01 -17.20 -5.25
C LEU A 171 7.06 -18.38 -4.98
N VAL A 172 6.09 -18.57 -5.85
CA VAL A 172 5.12 -19.67 -5.78
C VAL A 172 5.25 -20.51 -7.05
N SER A 173 5.77 -21.71 -6.93
CA SER A 173 6.06 -22.63 -8.05
C SER A 173 6.14 -24.06 -7.54
N ASP A 174 6.11 -25.04 -8.45
CA ASP A 174 6.47 -26.44 -8.15
C ASP A 174 7.98 -26.71 -8.19
N GLY A 175 8.77 -25.72 -8.62
CA GLY A 175 10.22 -25.79 -8.64
C GLY A 175 10.81 -26.58 -9.81
N GLU A 176 10.01 -27.02 -10.79
CA GLU A 176 10.54 -27.51 -12.07
C GLU A 176 11.16 -26.31 -12.81
N ASP A 177 12.46 -26.37 -13.08
CA ASP A 177 13.20 -25.29 -13.75
C ASP A 177 13.94 -25.85 -14.95
N PHE A 178 13.65 -25.29 -16.11
CA PHE A 178 14.28 -25.64 -17.39
C PHE A 178 15.13 -24.49 -17.93
N GLY A 179 15.32 -23.42 -17.12
CA GLY A 179 16.13 -22.27 -17.48
C GLY A 179 17.62 -22.49 -17.23
N GLU A 180 18.46 -21.79 -18.00
CA GLU A 180 19.93 -21.95 -17.93
C GLU A 180 20.62 -20.89 -17.04
N ASN A 181 19.91 -19.80 -16.66
CA ASN A 181 20.53 -18.59 -16.09
C ASN A 181 20.15 -18.31 -14.63
N LEU A 182 19.74 -19.30 -13.85
CA LEU A 182 19.28 -19.10 -12.47
C LEU A 182 20.38 -18.56 -11.54
N GLU A 183 21.59 -19.13 -11.58
CA GLU A 183 22.70 -18.74 -10.68
C GLU A 183 23.15 -17.26 -10.80
N PRO A 184 23.24 -16.66 -12.00
CA PRO A 184 23.52 -15.22 -12.12
C PRO A 184 22.43 -14.35 -11.47
N ALA A 185 21.15 -14.66 -11.69
CA ALA A 185 20.02 -13.92 -11.09
C ALA A 185 20.06 -14.00 -9.56
N VAL A 186 20.31 -15.20 -9.01
CA VAL A 186 20.44 -15.41 -7.56
C VAL A 186 21.57 -14.60 -6.95
N ARG A 187 22.76 -14.58 -7.59
CA ARG A 187 23.88 -13.77 -7.11
C ARG A 187 23.56 -12.27 -7.05
N VAL A 188 22.84 -11.76 -8.04
CA VAL A 188 22.40 -10.36 -8.05
C VAL A 188 21.39 -10.10 -6.93
N LEU A 189 20.45 -11.01 -6.74
CA LEU A 189 19.45 -10.93 -5.68
C LEU A 189 20.09 -10.94 -4.28
N THR A 190 21.03 -11.84 -4.03
CA THR A 190 21.78 -11.91 -2.76
C THR A 190 22.55 -10.62 -2.47
N ARG A 191 23.20 -10.05 -3.48
CA ARG A 191 23.92 -8.76 -3.33
C ARG A 191 23.00 -7.58 -3.06
N SER A 192 21.76 -7.63 -3.53
CA SER A 192 20.77 -6.57 -3.26
C SER A 192 20.23 -6.60 -1.84
N GLY A 193 20.48 -7.66 -1.06
CA GLY A 193 19.92 -7.85 0.28
C GLY A 193 18.42 -8.16 0.27
N THR A 194 17.82 -8.40 -0.90
CA THR A 194 16.40 -8.75 -1.03
C THR A 194 16.20 -10.21 -0.65
N ARG A 195 15.33 -10.46 0.31
CA ARG A 195 14.99 -11.82 0.76
C ARG A 195 13.97 -12.46 -0.18
N LEU A 196 14.17 -13.75 -0.48
CA LEU A 196 13.22 -14.53 -1.26
C LEU A 196 12.66 -15.66 -0.40
N PHE A 197 11.33 -15.67 -0.26
CA PHE A 197 10.58 -16.75 0.34
C PHE A 197 10.00 -17.63 -0.77
N ALA A 198 10.30 -18.92 -0.74
CA ALA A 198 9.83 -19.85 -1.76
C ALA A 198 8.71 -20.73 -1.20
N MET A 199 7.56 -20.74 -1.86
CA MET A 199 6.42 -21.61 -1.58
C MET A 199 6.37 -22.69 -2.67
N GLY A 200 6.76 -23.91 -2.33
CA GLY A 200 6.63 -25.06 -3.20
C GLY A 200 5.21 -25.61 -3.17
N VAL A 201 4.56 -25.69 -4.33
CA VAL A 201 3.19 -26.18 -4.45
C VAL A 201 3.15 -27.50 -5.19
N GLY A 202 2.61 -28.54 -4.56
CA GLY A 202 2.54 -29.87 -5.16
C GLY A 202 2.95 -30.98 -4.20
N THR A 203 3.06 -32.19 -4.74
CA THR A 203 3.51 -33.40 -4.03
C THR A 203 4.74 -34.02 -4.69
N LEU A 204 5.51 -34.78 -3.91
CA LEU A 204 6.67 -35.51 -4.43
C LEU A 204 6.25 -36.66 -5.36
N GLU A 205 5.08 -37.24 -5.13
CA GLU A 205 4.48 -38.25 -5.99
C GLU A 205 4.10 -37.66 -7.35
N GLY A 206 3.58 -36.41 -7.33
CA GLY A 206 3.15 -35.67 -8.50
C GLY A 206 1.85 -36.18 -9.09
N ALA A 207 1.46 -35.56 -10.22
CA ALA A 207 0.29 -35.97 -10.98
C ALA A 207 0.51 -35.85 -12.48
N ARG A 208 -0.32 -36.58 -13.24
CA ARG A 208 -0.39 -36.47 -14.70
C ARG A 208 -1.06 -35.14 -15.07
N LEU A 209 -0.52 -34.47 -16.06
CA LEU A 209 -1.04 -33.19 -16.50
C LEU A 209 -2.28 -33.35 -17.39
N PRO A 210 -3.43 -32.79 -17.02
CA PRO A 210 -4.64 -32.87 -17.83
C PRO A 210 -4.57 -31.95 -19.05
N ARG A 211 -5.25 -32.35 -20.14
CA ARG A 211 -5.59 -31.49 -21.28
C ARG A 211 -7.07 -31.13 -21.27
N ALA A 212 -7.43 -30.02 -21.93
CA ALA A 212 -8.81 -29.55 -22.04
C ALA A 212 -9.79 -30.58 -22.62
N ASN A 213 -9.30 -31.57 -23.37
CA ASN A 213 -10.10 -32.64 -23.97
C ASN A 213 -10.26 -33.89 -23.07
N GLY A 214 -9.93 -33.80 -21.78
CA GLY A 214 -10.00 -34.91 -20.83
C GLY A 214 -8.91 -35.99 -20.98
N ARG A 215 -7.94 -35.76 -21.89
CA ARG A 215 -6.76 -36.63 -22.04
C ARG A 215 -5.59 -36.11 -21.22
N TYR A 216 -4.56 -36.92 -21.04
CA TYR A 216 -3.31 -36.45 -20.41
C TYR A 216 -2.32 -35.93 -21.46
N LEU A 217 -1.41 -35.06 -20.99
CA LEU A 217 -0.32 -34.56 -21.79
C LEU A 217 0.70 -35.67 -22.03
N HIS A 218 1.20 -35.81 -23.27
CA HIS A 218 2.25 -36.77 -23.62
C HIS A 218 3.50 -36.01 -24.09
N ASP A 219 4.65 -36.59 -23.77
CA ASP A 219 5.95 -36.12 -24.25
C ASP A 219 6.16 -36.47 -25.73
N SER A 220 7.29 -36.04 -26.31
CA SER A 220 7.66 -36.34 -27.69
C SER A 220 7.83 -37.82 -27.97
N ARG A 221 7.92 -38.64 -26.93
CA ARG A 221 8.05 -40.13 -27.02
C ARG A 221 6.73 -40.84 -26.76
N GLY A 222 5.61 -40.11 -26.65
CA GLY A 222 4.30 -40.67 -26.39
C GLY A 222 4.03 -41.15 -24.96
N ARG A 223 4.87 -40.79 -24.00
CA ARG A 223 4.68 -41.14 -22.58
C ARG A 223 3.91 -40.01 -21.88
N GLU A 224 3.04 -40.38 -20.95
CA GLU A 224 2.31 -39.42 -20.13
C GLU A 224 3.28 -38.55 -19.31
N VAL A 225 3.08 -37.24 -19.33
CA VAL A 225 3.88 -36.27 -18.56
C VAL A 225 3.36 -36.24 -17.12
N VAL A 226 4.26 -36.56 -16.18
CA VAL A 226 4.00 -36.44 -14.74
C VAL A 226 4.83 -35.31 -14.20
N SER A 227 4.17 -34.27 -13.66
CA SER A 227 4.83 -33.18 -12.97
C SER A 227 4.91 -33.48 -11.47
N ARG A 228 6.04 -33.12 -10.85
CA ARG A 228 6.31 -33.33 -9.42
C ARG A 228 6.83 -32.03 -8.78
N LEU A 229 6.56 -31.90 -7.50
CA LEU A 229 7.23 -30.86 -6.71
C LEU A 229 8.74 -31.16 -6.63
N VAL A 230 9.57 -30.14 -6.94
CA VAL A 230 11.03 -30.20 -6.84
C VAL A 230 11.49 -29.26 -5.72
N PRO A 231 11.43 -29.68 -4.44
CA PRO A 231 11.70 -28.79 -3.32
C PRO A 231 13.17 -28.38 -3.19
N VAL A 232 14.09 -29.16 -3.78
CA VAL A 232 15.54 -28.93 -3.64
C VAL A 232 15.95 -27.62 -4.30
N SER A 233 15.49 -27.32 -5.51
CA SER A 233 15.79 -26.08 -6.23
C SER A 233 15.23 -24.86 -5.49
N LEU A 234 13.98 -24.93 -5.03
CA LEU A 234 13.33 -23.83 -4.29
C LEU A 234 13.96 -23.58 -2.92
N ARG A 235 14.33 -24.64 -2.20
CA ARG A 235 15.00 -24.55 -0.91
C ARG A 235 16.37 -23.89 -1.05
N ARG A 236 17.17 -24.36 -2.00
CA ARG A 236 18.49 -23.78 -2.29
C ARG A 236 18.39 -22.29 -2.65
N LEU A 237 17.42 -21.92 -3.48
CA LEU A 237 17.16 -20.54 -3.88
C LEU A 237 16.81 -19.65 -2.67
N ALA A 238 15.92 -20.12 -1.80
CA ALA A 238 15.54 -19.40 -0.58
C ALA A 238 16.72 -19.24 0.39
N GLU A 239 17.49 -20.31 0.62
CA GLU A 239 18.66 -20.30 1.52
C GLU A 239 19.75 -19.32 1.03
N GLN A 240 20.07 -19.31 -0.27
CA GLN A 240 21.06 -18.42 -0.87
C GLN A 240 20.69 -16.94 -0.74
N THR A 241 19.41 -16.63 -0.57
CA THR A 241 18.89 -15.24 -0.47
C THR A 241 18.47 -14.86 0.95
N SER A 242 18.93 -15.61 1.97
CA SER A 242 18.56 -15.40 3.38
C SER A 242 17.04 -15.42 3.63
N GLY A 243 16.32 -16.16 2.82
CA GLY A 243 14.90 -16.41 2.97
C GLY A 243 14.61 -17.80 3.53
N GLN A 244 13.41 -18.32 3.29
CA GLN A 244 12.95 -19.61 3.78
C GLN A 244 12.08 -20.32 2.73
N TYR A 245 12.12 -21.64 2.75
CA TYR A 245 11.27 -22.50 1.93
C TYR A 245 10.06 -22.96 2.75
N PHE A 246 8.90 -22.97 2.11
CA PHE A 246 7.62 -23.43 2.64
C PHE A 246 6.95 -24.37 1.65
N GLU A 247 6.03 -25.21 2.12
CA GLU A 247 5.35 -26.20 1.31
C GLU A 247 3.84 -26.06 1.42
N LEU A 248 3.16 -26.19 0.28
CA LEU A 248 1.71 -26.10 0.16
C LEU A 248 1.18 -27.32 -0.60
N ASN A 249 0.52 -28.21 0.12
CA ASN A 249 -0.23 -29.33 -0.43
C ASN A 249 -1.40 -29.72 0.50
N ASP A 250 -2.14 -30.77 0.20
CA ASP A 250 -3.31 -31.16 0.99
C ASP A 250 -2.93 -31.75 2.37
N ARG A 251 -1.68 -32.22 2.55
CA ARG A 251 -1.17 -32.78 3.81
C ARG A 251 -0.43 -31.73 4.64
N ARG A 252 0.14 -30.73 3.98
CA ARG A 252 0.99 -29.71 4.60
C ARG A 252 0.66 -28.34 4.05
N ASN A 253 0.26 -27.43 4.94
CA ASN A 253 0.03 -26.04 4.61
C ASN A 253 0.91 -25.13 5.51
N ASP A 254 2.08 -24.77 4.99
CA ASP A 254 3.02 -23.88 5.67
C ASP A 254 2.71 -22.40 5.43
N PHE A 255 1.59 -22.06 4.80
CA PHE A 255 1.21 -20.67 4.51
C PHE A 255 1.17 -19.75 5.75
N PRO A 256 0.65 -20.17 6.91
CA PRO A 256 0.74 -19.36 8.13
C PRO A 256 2.18 -19.07 8.58
N LEU A 257 3.10 -20.02 8.32
CA LEU A 257 4.53 -19.83 8.63
C LEU A 257 5.17 -18.83 7.68
N LEU A 258 4.81 -18.84 6.39
CA LEU A 258 5.22 -17.81 5.41
C LEU A 258 4.76 -16.42 5.86
N VAL A 259 3.49 -16.27 6.24
CA VAL A 259 2.95 -15.00 6.74
C VAL A 259 3.73 -14.51 7.96
N ASN A 260 4.03 -15.40 8.91
CA ASN A 260 4.82 -15.05 10.09
C ASN A 260 6.26 -14.66 9.72
N ALA A 261 6.88 -15.35 8.76
CA ALA A 261 8.21 -15.01 8.27
C ALA A 261 8.23 -13.65 7.57
N LEU A 262 7.21 -13.34 6.75
CA LEU A 262 7.05 -12.03 6.13
C LEU A 262 6.85 -10.90 7.16
N ASN A 263 6.09 -11.13 8.23
CA ASN A 263 5.91 -10.16 9.30
C ASN A 263 7.21 -9.87 10.07
N ARG A 264 8.12 -10.84 10.17
CA ARG A 264 9.43 -10.67 10.82
C ARG A 264 10.42 -9.90 9.95
N VAL A 265 10.15 -9.77 8.65
CA VAL A 265 10.92 -8.85 7.82
C VAL A 265 10.47 -7.45 8.17
N GLU A 266 11.15 -6.85 9.13
CA GLU A 266 10.95 -5.46 9.48
C GLU A 266 11.29 -4.60 8.27
N GLY A 267 10.38 -3.73 7.88
CA GLY A 267 10.72 -2.64 6.98
C GLY A 267 11.87 -1.89 7.62
N GLN A 268 13.03 -1.81 6.95
CA GLN A 268 14.17 -1.08 7.49
C GLN A 268 13.72 0.32 7.89
N ALA A 269 13.96 0.61 9.15
CA ALA A 269 13.70 1.84 9.89
C ALA A 269 12.27 2.01 10.41
N GLU A 270 12.07 1.54 11.61
CA GLU A 270 11.42 2.35 12.63
C GLU A 270 12.24 3.64 12.86
N GLN A 271 12.57 4.35 11.79
CA GLN A 271 12.91 5.75 11.90
C GLN A 271 11.58 6.47 12.02
N ILE A 272 11.22 6.78 13.26
CA ILE A 272 10.23 7.79 13.60
C ILE A 272 10.63 9.06 12.85
N ARG A 273 10.18 9.20 11.61
CA ARG A 273 10.30 10.48 10.91
C ARG A 273 9.27 11.39 11.50
N THR A 274 9.75 12.35 12.22
CA THR A 274 8.98 13.53 12.55
C THR A 274 8.81 14.35 11.29
N VAL A 275 7.67 14.19 10.63
CA VAL A 275 7.28 15.13 9.57
C VAL A 275 6.82 16.39 10.26
N SER A 276 7.51 17.47 9.96
CA SER A 276 7.11 18.80 10.41
C SER A 276 5.83 19.22 9.70
N VAL A 277 4.70 18.99 10.33
CA VAL A 277 3.41 19.49 9.86
C VAL A 277 3.18 20.84 10.51
N ALA A 278 2.96 21.88 9.69
CA ALA A 278 2.58 23.20 10.18
C ALA A 278 1.23 23.10 10.90
N ASP A 279 1.22 23.37 12.21
CA ASP A 279 0.00 23.31 13.02
C ASP A 279 -0.86 24.54 12.72
N ASN A 280 -2.05 24.31 12.19
CA ASN A 280 -3.00 25.38 11.88
C ASN A 280 -3.70 25.85 13.16
N ARG A 281 -3.30 27.02 13.67
CA ARG A 281 -3.77 27.58 14.93
C ARG A 281 -4.94 28.58 14.77
N TYR A 282 -5.76 28.40 13.76
CA TYR A 282 -6.96 29.25 13.53
C TYR A 282 -7.91 29.32 14.73
N ARG A 283 -7.84 28.32 15.65
CA ARG A 283 -8.73 28.25 16.83
C ARG A 283 -8.60 29.46 17.75
N TYR A 284 -7.39 30.00 17.94
CA TYR A 284 -7.15 31.11 18.84
C TYR A 284 -7.83 32.39 18.37
N PRO A 285 -7.59 32.91 17.13
CA PRO A 285 -8.27 34.07 16.64
C PRO A 285 -9.78 33.85 16.49
N LEU A 286 -10.24 32.62 16.18
CA LEU A 286 -11.66 32.27 16.09
C LEU A 286 -12.37 32.40 17.44
N VAL A 287 -11.82 31.81 18.50
CA VAL A 287 -12.41 31.90 19.85
C VAL A 287 -12.46 33.33 20.33
N LEU A 288 -11.38 34.09 20.13
CA LEU A 288 -11.35 35.52 20.53
C LEU A 288 -12.40 36.35 19.76
N ALA A 289 -12.56 36.10 18.45
CA ALA A 289 -13.59 36.76 17.65
C ALA A 289 -15.00 36.45 18.14
N LEU A 290 -15.28 35.19 18.49
CA LEU A 290 -16.58 34.76 19.01
C LEU A 290 -16.89 35.38 20.38
N VAL A 291 -15.88 35.46 21.26
CA VAL A 291 -16.03 36.13 22.57
C VAL A 291 -16.35 37.64 22.38
N LEU A 292 -15.67 38.32 21.47
CA LEU A 292 -15.94 39.73 21.18
C LEU A 292 -17.35 39.95 20.61
N LEU A 293 -17.83 39.07 19.73
CA LEU A 293 -19.19 39.09 19.21
C LEU A 293 -20.22 38.84 20.30
N ALA A 294 -19.99 37.88 21.19
CA ALA A 294 -20.86 37.63 22.34
C ALA A 294 -20.94 38.84 23.29
N LEU A 295 -19.81 39.48 23.55
CA LEU A 295 -19.74 40.74 24.31
C LEU A 295 -20.52 41.89 23.65
N ASP A 296 -20.42 42.06 22.33
CA ASP A 296 -21.17 43.07 21.58
C ASP A 296 -22.69 42.84 21.72
N VAL A 297 -23.14 41.57 21.62
CA VAL A 297 -24.55 41.22 21.82
C VAL A 297 -25.02 41.53 23.24
N LEU A 298 -24.26 41.13 24.27
CA LEU A 298 -24.57 41.37 25.67
C LEU A 298 -24.68 42.85 25.99
N LEU A 299 -23.75 43.64 25.48
CA LEU A 299 -23.79 45.11 25.64
C LEU A 299 -24.99 45.74 24.92
N THR A 300 -25.42 45.18 23.82
CA THR A 300 -26.61 45.62 23.07
C THR A 300 -27.90 45.31 23.83
N VAL A 301 -28.02 44.12 24.38
CA VAL A 301 -29.21 43.67 25.15
C VAL A 301 -29.40 44.49 26.43
N ARG A 302 -28.31 44.79 27.16
CA ARG A 302 -28.39 45.62 28.39
C ARG A 302 -28.81 47.09 28.13
N VAL A 303 -28.59 47.60 26.92
CA VAL A 303 -29.00 48.99 26.57
C VAL A 303 -30.48 49.07 26.20
N ILE A 304 -31.13 47.94 25.86
CA ILE A 304 -32.55 47.90 25.43
C ILE A 304 -33.50 47.64 26.62
N ARG A 305 -33.00 47.24 27.81
CA ARG A 305 -33.80 47.15 29.02
C ARG A 305 -33.63 48.43 29.83
N PRO A 306 -34.68 49.29 29.99
CA PRO A 306 -34.67 50.45 30.86
C PRO A 306 -34.62 50.05 32.34
#